data_028bb9bd51eb4491a2560da944ae1c4e
#
_entry.id   028bb9bd51eb4491a2560da944ae1c4e
#
_cell.length_a   1.000
_cell.length_b   1.000
_cell.length_c   1.000
_cell.angle_alpha   90.00
_cell.angle_beta   90.00
_cell.angle_gamma   90.00
#
_symmetry.space_group_name_H-M   'P 1'
#
loop_
_entity.id
_entity.type
_entity.pdbx_description
1 polymer ?
#
loop_
_entity_poly.entity_id
_entity_poly.type
_entity_poly.pdbx_seq_one_letter_code
_entity_poly.pdbx_strand_id
1 'polypeptide(L)'
;VSGITITDPLVTVSGTIASLAPGAIDITSFSAIYTITQADVDAGSVTNQATASGTDPSGNPVTDTSDDPTTVTPDDSTVTPFTPNATIALEKTSTFNDTNANGFADAGETITYGFKVTNTGSVTVTGITITDPLVTVSGSIATLAPGGVDTTTFSAVYTITQADVDAGSVTNQATASGTDPS
;
A
#
# COMPACT_ATOMS: atom_id res chain seq x y z
N VAL A 1 -16.49 15.45 -38.87
CA VAL A 1 -17.17 14.89 -37.71
C VAL A 1 -17.68 16.01 -36.83
N SER A 2 -18.89 15.87 -36.26
CA SER A 2 -19.53 16.86 -35.39
C SER A 2 -19.97 16.28 -34.06
N GLY A 3 -20.19 17.15 -33.06
CA GLY A 3 -20.69 16.78 -31.75
C GLY A 3 -19.77 15.80 -31.02
N ILE A 4 -18.45 16.05 -31.06
CA ILE A 4 -17.47 15.14 -30.50
C ILE A 4 -17.45 15.24 -28.98
N THR A 5 -17.52 14.09 -28.32
CA THR A 5 -17.41 13.91 -26.86
C THR A 5 -16.42 12.79 -26.55
N ILE A 6 -15.88 12.81 -25.35
CA ILE A 6 -15.04 11.71 -24.82
C ILE A 6 -15.70 11.15 -23.57
N THR A 7 -15.77 9.84 -23.48
CA THR A 7 -16.19 9.10 -22.29
C THR A 7 -15.01 8.28 -21.76
N ASP A 8 -14.93 8.17 -20.46
CA ASP A 8 -13.83 7.49 -19.76
C ASP A 8 -14.38 6.76 -18.53
N PRO A 9 -14.00 5.49 -18.29
CA PRO A 9 -14.54 4.71 -17.18
C PRO A 9 -14.05 5.16 -15.81
N LEU A 10 -12.88 5.82 -15.73
CA LEU A 10 -12.29 6.23 -14.45
C LEU A 10 -12.65 7.66 -14.06
N VAL A 11 -12.89 8.54 -15.04
CA VAL A 11 -13.05 9.96 -14.80
C VAL A 11 -14.18 10.59 -15.62
N THR A 12 -14.71 11.70 -15.15
CA THR A 12 -15.57 12.56 -15.97
C THR A 12 -14.69 13.45 -16.83
N VAL A 13 -14.78 13.30 -18.15
CA VAL A 13 -14.10 14.16 -19.10
C VAL A 13 -14.93 15.42 -19.33
N SER A 14 -14.32 16.58 -19.19
CA SER A 14 -14.92 17.88 -19.49
C SER A 14 -14.56 18.31 -20.90
N GLY A 15 -15.50 18.96 -21.58
CA GLY A 15 -15.30 19.53 -22.91
C GLY A 15 -16.14 18.87 -24.00
N THR A 16 -16.24 19.55 -25.13
CA THR A 16 -16.88 19.07 -26.37
C THR A 16 -16.28 19.80 -27.55
N ILE A 17 -16.26 19.18 -28.74
CA ILE A 17 -15.92 19.83 -29.99
C ILE A 17 -17.17 19.83 -30.88
N ALA A 18 -17.62 21.04 -31.29
CA ALA A 18 -18.80 21.16 -32.12
C ALA A 18 -18.59 20.53 -33.51
N SER A 19 -17.43 20.71 -34.11
CA SER A 19 -17.06 20.06 -35.38
C SER A 19 -15.54 20.04 -35.55
N LEU A 20 -15.04 18.98 -36.22
CA LEU A 20 -13.64 18.80 -36.56
C LEU A 20 -13.55 18.49 -38.07
N ALA A 21 -12.80 19.32 -38.81
CA ALA A 21 -12.60 19.14 -40.25
C ALA A 21 -11.65 17.95 -40.53
N PRO A 22 -11.67 17.38 -41.75
CA PRO A 22 -10.69 16.36 -42.12
C PRO A 22 -9.25 16.84 -41.94
N GLY A 23 -8.43 16.05 -41.21
CA GLY A 23 -7.04 16.37 -40.92
C GLY A 23 -6.81 17.44 -39.83
N ALA A 24 -7.88 18.02 -39.26
CA ALA A 24 -7.75 18.93 -38.12
C ALA A 24 -7.46 18.15 -36.81
N ILE A 25 -6.74 18.79 -35.91
CA ILE A 25 -6.35 18.27 -34.61
C ILE A 25 -6.81 19.21 -33.52
N ASP A 26 -7.37 18.71 -32.43
CA ASP A 26 -7.64 19.44 -31.20
C ASP A 26 -6.91 18.78 -30.02
N ILE A 27 -6.23 19.59 -29.20
CA ILE A 27 -5.47 19.14 -28.02
C ILE A 27 -5.83 19.93 -26.76
N THR A 28 -6.89 20.73 -26.82
CA THR A 28 -7.20 21.69 -25.73
C THR A 28 -8.63 21.62 -25.23
N SER A 29 -9.56 21.08 -26.03
CA SER A 29 -10.98 21.11 -25.70
C SER A 29 -11.40 20.13 -24.62
N PHE A 30 -10.63 19.08 -24.37
CA PHE A 30 -10.93 18.05 -23.40
C PHE A 30 -9.94 18.06 -22.24
N SER A 31 -10.44 17.82 -21.03
CA SER A 31 -9.62 17.67 -19.83
C SER A 31 -10.30 16.73 -18.83
N ALA A 32 -9.48 16.00 -18.08
CA ALA A 32 -9.92 15.17 -16.97
C ALA A 32 -8.83 15.10 -15.89
N ILE A 33 -9.22 14.84 -14.64
CA ILE A 33 -8.31 14.64 -13.51
C ILE A 33 -8.74 13.37 -12.80
N TYR A 34 -7.81 12.44 -12.64
CA TYR A 34 -7.97 11.26 -11.82
C TYR A 34 -7.20 11.43 -10.50
N THR A 35 -7.84 11.11 -9.38
CA THR A 35 -7.18 11.09 -8.07
C THR A 35 -6.72 9.68 -7.77
N ILE A 36 -5.41 9.50 -7.68
CA ILE A 36 -4.78 8.21 -7.36
C ILE A 36 -5.25 7.73 -5.99
N THR A 37 -5.67 6.47 -5.93
CA THR A 37 -6.12 5.80 -4.70
C THR A 37 -5.00 4.95 -4.10
N GLN A 38 -5.16 4.53 -2.84
CA GLN A 38 -4.22 3.57 -2.24
C GLN A 38 -4.20 2.24 -3.00
N ALA A 39 -5.34 1.79 -3.52
CA ALA A 39 -5.42 0.57 -4.33
C ALA A 39 -4.58 0.67 -5.62
N ASP A 40 -4.50 1.83 -6.24
CA ASP A 40 -3.66 2.05 -7.42
C ASP A 40 -2.18 1.99 -7.05
N VAL A 41 -1.80 2.58 -5.91
CA VAL A 41 -0.43 2.53 -5.40
C VAL A 41 -0.05 1.10 -5.05
N ASP A 42 -0.93 0.36 -4.40
CA ASP A 42 -0.74 -1.05 -4.04
C ASP A 42 -0.65 -1.94 -5.29
N ALA A 43 -1.39 -1.61 -6.38
CA ALA A 43 -1.32 -2.31 -7.66
C ALA A 43 -0.08 -1.92 -8.50
N GLY A 44 0.63 -0.84 -8.15
CA GLY A 44 1.81 -0.36 -8.85
C GLY A 44 1.53 0.38 -10.17
N SER A 45 0.27 0.56 -10.57
CA SER A 45 -0.09 1.33 -11.78
C SER A 45 -1.57 1.66 -11.84
N VAL A 46 -1.91 2.66 -12.65
CA VAL A 46 -3.27 2.91 -13.15
C VAL A 46 -3.29 2.62 -14.66
N THR A 47 -4.25 1.80 -15.08
CA THR A 47 -4.54 1.52 -16.49
C THR A 47 -5.85 2.18 -16.87
N ASN A 48 -5.86 2.95 -17.95
CA ASN A 48 -7.04 3.70 -18.38
C ASN A 48 -7.19 3.70 -19.91
N GLN A 49 -8.44 3.72 -20.37
CA GLN A 49 -8.78 3.80 -21.79
C GLN A 49 -10.08 4.58 -21.97
N ALA A 50 -10.05 5.60 -22.83
CA ALA A 50 -11.19 6.43 -23.16
C ALA A 50 -11.80 6.07 -24.53
N THR A 51 -13.01 6.55 -24.79
CA THR A 51 -13.66 6.43 -26.10
C THR A 51 -14.11 7.79 -26.58
N ALA A 52 -13.68 8.18 -27.76
CA ALA A 52 -14.19 9.33 -28.50
C ALA A 52 -15.43 8.92 -29.30
N SER A 53 -16.44 9.80 -29.33
CA SER A 53 -17.67 9.58 -30.09
C SER A 53 -18.06 10.87 -30.80
N GLY A 54 -18.62 10.74 -32.00
CA GLY A 54 -19.12 11.86 -32.80
C GLY A 54 -20.08 11.37 -33.88
N THR A 55 -20.43 12.27 -34.82
CA THR A 55 -21.37 11.99 -35.91
C THR A 55 -20.75 12.43 -37.24
N ASP A 56 -20.87 11.59 -38.28
CA ASP A 56 -20.47 11.91 -39.62
C ASP A 56 -21.48 12.87 -40.31
N PRO A 57 -21.18 13.43 -41.49
CA PRO A 57 -22.12 14.32 -42.22
C PRO A 57 -23.43 13.67 -42.63
N SER A 58 -23.49 12.33 -42.64
CA SER A 58 -24.69 11.57 -43.00
C SER A 58 -25.57 11.22 -41.77
N GLY A 59 -25.11 11.61 -40.56
CA GLY A 59 -25.81 11.34 -39.31
C GLY A 59 -25.46 10.01 -38.66
N ASN A 60 -24.46 9.27 -39.15
CA ASN A 60 -24.05 8.01 -38.57
C ASN A 60 -23.07 8.26 -37.41
N PRO A 61 -23.14 7.43 -36.33
CA PRO A 61 -22.16 7.50 -35.24
C PRO A 61 -20.75 7.10 -35.72
N VAL A 62 -19.76 7.82 -35.23
CA VAL A 62 -18.33 7.50 -35.42
C VAL A 62 -17.72 7.40 -34.01
N THR A 63 -17.00 6.33 -33.75
CA THR A 63 -16.35 6.09 -32.45
C THR A 63 -14.91 5.61 -32.65
N ASP A 64 -14.06 5.92 -31.70
CA ASP A 64 -12.69 5.45 -31.64
C ASP A 64 -12.27 5.27 -30.19
N THR A 65 -11.49 4.23 -29.92
CA THR A 65 -10.94 3.94 -28.60
C THR A 65 -9.54 4.54 -28.48
N SER A 66 -9.20 5.11 -27.35
CA SER A 66 -7.89 5.74 -27.16
C SER A 66 -6.75 4.73 -27.27
N ASP A 67 -5.64 5.20 -27.79
CA ASP A 67 -4.41 4.46 -28.00
C ASP A 67 -3.30 5.00 -27.09
N ASP A 68 -2.44 4.12 -26.59
CA ASP A 68 -1.21 4.52 -25.91
C ASP A 68 -0.13 4.87 -26.93
N PRO A 69 0.23 6.16 -27.08
CA PRO A 69 1.20 6.56 -28.10
C PRO A 69 2.61 6.05 -27.86
N THR A 70 2.87 5.39 -26.76
CA THR A 70 4.19 4.82 -26.41
C THR A 70 4.35 3.37 -26.87
N THR A 71 3.28 2.72 -27.32
CA THR A 71 3.27 1.37 -27.84
C THR A 71 3.01 1.33 -29.36
N VAL A 72 3.06 0.14 -29.97
CA VAL A 72 2.73 -0.08 -31.39
C VAL A 72 1.40 -0.85 -31.55
N THR A 73 0.76 -1.20 -30.46
CA THR A 73 -0.50 -1.94 -30.45
C THR A 73 -1.64 -0.92 -30.57
N PRO A 74 -2.50 -0.96 -31.60
CA PRO A 74 -3.60 -0.02 -31.72
C PRO A 74 -4.68 -0.29 -30.64
N ASP A 75 -5.38 0.76 -30.25
CA ASP A 75 -6.50 0.72 -29.31
C ASP A 75 -6.14 0.10 -27.94
N ASP A 76 -4.92 0.29 -27.48
CA ASP A 76 -4.48 -0.20 -26.17
C ASP A 76 -4.60 0.86 -25.06
N SER A 77 -4.64 0.37 -23.84
CA SER A 77 -4.81 1.24 -22.66
C SER A 77 -3.52 1.95 -22.31
N THR A 78 -3.61 3.22 -21.96
CA THR A 78 -2.50 3.96 -21.33
C THR A 78 -2.23 3.43 -19.93
N VAL A 79 -0.97 3.11 -19.62
CA VAL A 79 -0.53 2.65 -18.30
C VAL A 79 0.35 3.71 -17.64
N THR A 80 -0.07 4.18 -16.47
CA THR A 80 0.72 5.08 -15.63
C THR A 80 1.34 4.28 -14.49
N PRO A 81 2.65 3.96 -14.53
CA PRO A 81 3.31 3.17 -13.48
C PRO A 81 3.63 4.01 -12.25
N PHE A 82 3.62 3.35 -11.08
CA PHE A 82 4.11 3.88 -9.81
C PHE A 82 5.32 3.08 -9.33
N THR A 83 5.99 3.58 -8.29
CA THR A 83 7.07 2.87 -7.62
C THR A 83 6.63 2.57 -6.18
N PRO A 84 5.97 1.43 -5.94
CA PRO A 84 5.56 1.00 -4.61
C PRO A 84 6.79 0.81 -3.70
N ASN A 85 6.64 1.13 -2.40
CA ASN A 85 7.69 0.92 -1.41
C ASN A 85 7.08 0.28 -0.16
N ALA A 86 7.39 -1.01 0.07
CA ALA A 86 6.94 -1.75 1.24
C ALA A 86 8.03 -1.74 2.31
N THR A 87 7.80 -1.05 3.42
CA THR A 87 8.72 -1.01 4.56
C THR A 87 7.94 -1.00 5.87
N ILE A 88 8.45 -1.70 6.87
CA ILE A 88 7.94 -1.68 8.24
C ILE A 88 9.05 -1.37 9.23
N ALA A 89 8.71 -0.73 10.34
CA ALA A 89 9.58 -0.53 11.49
C ALA A 89 9.03 -1.31 12.68
N LEU A 90 9.93 -1.95 13.43
CA LEU A 90 9.62 -2.65 14.67
C LEU A 90 10.33 -1.97 15.84
N GLU A 91 9.57 -1.57 16.86
CA GLU A 91 10.07 -1.20 18.16
C GLU A 91 9.69 -2.28 19.18
N LYS A 92 10.64 -2.65 20.06
CA LYS A 92 10.44 -3.65 21.12
C LYS A 92 10.75 -3.04 22.46
N THR A 93 9.86 -3.22 23.42
CA THR A 93 10.01 -2.78 24.81
C THR A 93 10.05 -3.98 25.75
N SER A 94 10.62 -3.82 26.92
CA SER A 94 10.64 -4.84 27.97
C SER A 94 10.20 -4.25 29.30
N THR A 95 9.46 -5.03 30.08
CA THR A 95 9.08 -4.71 31.45
C THR A 95 9.43 -5.90 32.34
N PHE A 96 10.28 -5.67 33.32
CA PHE A 96 10.57 -6.65 34.35
C PHE A 96 9.41 -6.74 35.35
N ASN A 97 8.97 -7.95 35.63
CA ASN A 97 7.89 -8.20 36.58
C ASN A 97 8.48 -8.82 37.87
N ASP A 98 8.82 -7.95 38.81
CA ASP A 98 9.26 -8.30 40.17
C ASP A 98 8.02 -8.74 40.95
N THR A 99 7.83 -10.07 41.08
CA THR A 99 6.63 -10.64 41.70
C THR A 99 6.67 -10.69 43.22
N ASN A 100 7.87 -10.65 43.81
CA ASN A 100 8.06 -10.66 45.26
C ASN A 100 8.37 -9.29 45.84
N ALA A 101 8.53 -8.28 44.96
CA ALA A 101 8.79 -6.87 45.28
C ALA A 101 10.06 -6.63 46.15
N ASN A 102 11.11 -7.46 45.91
CA ASN A 102 12.37 -7.34 46.62
C ASN A 102 13.36 -6.38 45.92
N GLY A 103 13.06 -5.95 44.69
CA GLY A 103 13.86 -5.02 43.89
C GLY A 103 15.00 -5.69 43.12
N PHE A 104 15.11 -7.00 43.14
CA PHE A 104 16.14 -7.78 42.45
C PHE A 104 15.47 -8.76 41.46
N ALA A 105 16.21 -9.18 40.46
CA ALA A 105 15.74 -10.24 39.58
C ALA A 105 16.02 -11.61 40.16
N ASP A 106 15.00 -12.44 40.26
CA ASP A 106 15.08 -13.81 40.72
C ASP A 106 14.72 -14.79 39.62
N ALA A 107 15.32 -15.98 39.67
CA ALA A 107 14.95 -17.06 38.76
C ALA A 107 13.49 -17.47 38.96
N GLY A 108 12.72 -17.54 37.86
CA GLY A 108 11.28 -17.80 37.85
C GLY A 108 10.41 -16.55 37.70
N GLU A 109 10.94 -15.36 37.90
CA GLU A 109 10.28 -14.10 37.55
C GLU A 109 10.24 -13.89 36.05
N THR A 110 9.54 -12.85 35.57
CA THR A 110 9.29 -12.71 34.12
C THR A 110 9.65 -11.34 33.58
N ILE A 111 9.95 -11.34 32.29
CA ILE A 111 10.01 -10.12 31.46
C ILE A 111 8.86 -10.19 30.47
N THR A 112 8.02 -9.15 30.46
CA THR A 112 7.00 -8.95 29.43
C THR A 112 7.58 -8.10 28.32
N TYR A 113 7.52 -8.59 27.08
CA TYR A 113 7.88 -7.84 25.88
C TYR A 113 6.66 -7.28 25.21
N GLY A 114 6.69 -5.98 24.93
CA GLY A 114 5.74 -5.27 24.08
C GLY A 114 6.36 -4.94 22.73
N PHE A 115 5.52 -4.83 21.71
CA PHE A 115 5.96 -4.56 20.35
C PHE A 115 5.12 -3.45 19.73
N LYS A 116 5.77 -2.58 18.95
CA LYS A 116 5.13 -1.58 18.13
C LYS A 116 5.57 -1.79 16.69
N VAL A 117 4.63 -2.03 15.79
CA VAL A 117 4.86 -2.15 14.35
C VAL A 117 4.30 -0.91 13.67
N THR A 118 5.10 -0.29 12.81
CA THR A 118 4.69 0.86 11.99
C THR A 118 4.93 0.52 10.52
N ASN A 119 3.93 0.71 9.68
CA ASN A 119 4.14 0.72 8.23
C ASN A 119 4.73 2.07 7.82
N THR A 120 5.99 2.07 7.42
CA THR A 120 6.75 3.27 7.00
C THR A 120 6.82 3.42 5.48
N GLY A 121 6.21 2.48 4.75
CA GLY A 121 6.14 2.47 3.29
C GLY A 121 4.98 3.25 2.71
N SER A 122 4.85 3.17 1.39
CA SER A 122 3.76 3.78 0.61
C SER A 122 2.65 2.80 0.23
N VAL A 123 2.83 1.50 0.49
CA VAL A 123 1.86 0.44 0.18
C VAL A 123 1.35 -0.23 1.45
N THR A 124 0.18 -0.86 1.34
CA THR A 124 -0.40 -1.70 2.39
C THR A 124 0.47 -2.94 2.58
N VAL A 125 0.89 -3.22 3.81
CA VAL A 125 1.61 -4.46 4.15
C VAL A 125 0.63 -5.44 4.79
N THR A 126 0.72 -6.72 4.38
CA THR A 126 -0.19 -7.78 4.82
C THR A 126 0.55 -8.91 5.54
N GLY A 127 -0.20 -9.69 6.33
CA GLY A 127 0.31 -10.90 6.96
C GLY A 127 1.51 -10.66 7.90
N ILE A 128 1.53 -9.54 8.62
CA ILE A 128 2.68 -9.18 9.47
C ILE A 128 2.75 -10.13 10.66
N THR A 129 3.94 -10.70 10.87
CA THR A 129 4.28 -11.57 12.00
C THR A 129 5.59 -11.12 12.63
N ILE A 130 5.83 -11.52 13.88
CA ILE A 130 7.10 -11.26 14.58
C ILE A 130 7.72 -12.61 14.95
N THR A 131 9.00 -12.76 14.65
CA THR A 131 9.85 -13.88 15.12
C THR A 131 10.84 -13.36 16.14
N ASP A 132 11.07 -14.18 17.17
CA ASP A 132 11.97 -13.86 18.26
C ASP A 132 12.70 -15.16 18.69
N PRO A 133 14.04 -15.17 18.76
CA PRO A 133 14.80 -16.40 19.09
C PRO A 133 14.66 -16.84 20.54
N LEU A 134 14.27 -15.94 21.44
CA LEU A 134 14.20 -16.22 22.88
C LEU A 134 12.80 -16.63 23.34
N VAL A 135 11.76 -16.10 22.71
CA VAL A 135 10.36 -16.28 23.13
C VAL A 135 9.44 -16.51 21.94
N THR A 136 8.34 -17.21 22.19
CA THR A 136 7.25 -17.27 21.20
C THR A 136 6.43 -16.00 21.27
N VAL A 137 6.37 -15.24 20.18
CA VAL A 137 5.52 -14.06 20.04
C VAL A 137 4.17 -14.49 19.51
N SER A 138 3.10 -14.10 20.19
CA SER A 138 1.73 -14.36 19.77
C SER A 138 1.17 -13.17 18.98
N GLY A 139 0.31 -13.44 17.99
CA GLY A 139 -0.40 -12.46 17.19
C GLY A 139 0.02 -12.41 15.73
N SER A 140 -0.80 -11.77 14.93
CA SER A 140 -0.53 -11.40 13.53
C SER A 140 -1.41 -10.22 13.13
N ILE A 141 -0.88 -9.33 12.29
CA ILE A 141 -1.64 -8.22 11.69
C ILE A 141 -2.01 -8.63 10.27
N ALA A 142 -3.30 -8.71 9.97
CA ALA A 142 -3.77 -9.10 8.65
C ALA A 142 -3.41 -8.05 7.59
N THR A 143 -3.61 -6.76 7.91
CA THR A 143 -3.31 -5.63 7.02
C THR A 143 -2.90 -4.41 7.83
N LEU A 144 -1.91 -3.66 7.34
CA LEU A 144 -1.47 -2.39 7.92
C LEU A 144 -1.27 -1.38 6.79
N ALA A 145 -2.13 -0.37 6.73
CA ALA A 145 -2.06 0.69 5.72
C ALA A 145 -0.81 1.57 5.92
N PRO A 146 -0.36 2.33 4.91
CA PRO A 146 0.71 3.31 5.04
C PRO A 146 0.51 4.27 6.21
N GLY A 147 1.55 4.46 7.02
CA GLY A 147 1.47 5.26 8.26
C GLY A 147 0.72 4.59 9.42
N GLY A 148 0.15 3.40 9.20
CA GLY A 148 -0.53 2.63 10.25
C GLY A 148 0.44 2.18 11.35
N VAL A 149 -0.06 2.14 12.59
CA VAL A 149 0.69 1.73 13.78
C VAL A 149 -0.12 0.72 14.57
N ASP A 150 0.50 -0.38 14.96
CA ASP A 150 -0.06 -1.36 15.90
C ASP A 150 0.85 -1.47 17.13
N THR A 151 0.23 -1.47 18.31
CA THR A 151 0.91 -1.58 19.63
C THR A 151 0.30 -2.65 20.52
N THR A 152 -0.68 -3.40 20.04
CA THR A 152 -1.54 -4.25 20.89
C THR A 152 -1.62 -5.69 20.43
N THR A 153 -1.36 -5.96 19.17
CA THR A 153 -1.53 -7.30 18.58
C THR A 153 -0.49 -8.29 19.09
N PHE A 154 0.74 -7.84 19.34
CA PHE A 154 1.86 -8.73 19.67
C PHE A 154 2.25 -8.62 21.13
N SER A 155 2.51 -9.77 21.75
CA SER A 155 3.06 -9.85 23.10
C SER A 155 3.87 -11.14 23.29
N ALA A 156 4.81 -11.11 24.23
CA ALA A 156 5.57 -12.27 24.64
C ALA A 156 6.01 -12.15 26.09
N VAL A 157 6.21 -13.29 26.76
CA VAL A 157 6.71 -13.35 28.14
C VAL A 157 7.89 -14.30 28.19
N TYR A 158 8.98 -13.85 28.79
CA TYR A 158 10.17 -14.63 29.09
C TYR A 158 10.25 -14.93 30.58
N THR A 159 10.55 -16.17 30.95
CA THR A 159 10.83 -16.53 32.35
C THR A 159 12.33 -16.47 32.61
N ILE A 160 12.75 -15.65 33.57
CA ILE A 160 14.14 -15.43 33.93
C ILE A 160 14.71 -16.72 34.49
N THR A 161 15.88 -17.13 34.02
CA THR A 161 16.63 -18.28 34.52
C THR A 161 17.71 -17.87 35.53
N GLN A 162 18.25 -18.80 36.28
CA GLN A 162 19.37 -18.53 37.19
C GLN A 162 20.60 -18.00 36.40
N ALA A 163 20.82 -18.54 35.20
CA ALA A 163 21.93 -18.06 34.37
C ALA A 163 21.80 -16.59 33.94
N ASP A 164 20.56 -16.11 33.74
CA ASP A 164 20.31 -14.69 33.45
C ASP A 164 20.58 -13.80 34.66
N VAL A 165 20.19 -14.28 35.86
CA VAL A 165 20.49 -13.57 37.10
C VAL A 165 22.00 -13.50 37.32
N ASP A 166 22.71 -14.60 37.12
CA ASP A 166 24.18 -14.64 37.26
C ASP A 166 24.88 -13.76 36.23
N ALA A 167 24.31 -13.64 35.00
CA ALA A 167 24.81 -12.78 33.94
C ALA A 167 24.45 -11.30 34.15
N GLY A 168 23.45 -11.00 35.00
CA GLY A 168 22.98 -9.66 35.30
C GLY A 168 22.15 -8.98 34.21
N SER A 169 21.81 -9.71 33.12
CA SER A 169 20.99 -9.15 32.03
C SER A 169 20.42 -10.25 31.11
N VAL A 170 19.31 -9.91 30.44
CA VAL A 170 18.75 -10.67 29.31
C VAL A 170 18.81 -9.78 28.07
N THR A 171 19.49 -10.25 27.02
CA THR A 171 19.54 -9.57 25.73
C THR A 171 18.62 -10.30 24.73
N ASN A 172 17.73 -9.54 24.09
CA ASN A 172 16.77 -10.14 23.14
C ASN A 172 16.47 -9.20 21.97
N GLN A 173 16.40 -9.77 20.76
CA GLN A 173 16.10 -9.05 19.52
C GLN A 173 15.05 -9.83 18.73
N ALA A 174 14.05 -9.11 18.20
CA ALA A 174 12.99 -9.68 17.36
C ALA A 174 13.07 -9.11 15.94
N THR A 175 12.42 -9.81 15.01
CA THR A 175 12.28 -9.40 13.61
C THR A 175 10.81 -9.44 13.21
N ALA A 176 10.31 -8.36 12.62
CA ALA A 176 9.01 -8.31 11.98
C ALA A 176 9.15 -8.60 10.48
N SER A 177 8.19 -9.32 9.92
CA SER A 177 8.08 -9.59 8.48
C SER A 177 6.63 -9.48 8.04
N GLY A 178 6.42 -9.09 6.80
CA GLY A 178 5.11 -8.98 6.15
C GLY A 178 5.28 -9.11 4.64
N THR A 179 4.17 -9.09 3.92
CA THR A 179 4.12 -9.22 2.46
C THR A 179 3.60 -7.93 1.86
N ASP A 180 4.24 -7.45 0.79
CA ASP A 180 3.72 -6.36 -0.03
C ASP A 180 2.58 -6.86 -0.95
N PRO A 181 1.79 -5.96 -1.55
CA PRO A 181 0.65 -6.33 -2.40
C PRO A 181 1.05 -6.73 -3.83
N SER A 182 2.32 -6.51 -4.27
CA SER A 182 2.80 -6.74 -5.64
C SER A 182 3.49 -8.10 -5.84
#